data_6955a76fa6d0b06e48ee6a0cef6a5902
#
_entry.id   6955a76fa6d0b06e48ee6a0cef6a5902
#
_cell.length_a   1.000
_cell.length_b   1.000
_cell.length_c   1.000
_cell.angle_alpha   90.00
_cell.angle_beta   90.00
_cell.angle_gamma   90.00
#
_symmetry.space_group_name_H-M   'P 1'
#
loop_
_entity.id
_entity.type
_entity.pdbx_description
1 polymer ?
#
loop_
_entity_poly.entity_id
_entity_poly.type
_entity_poly.pdbx_seq_one_letter_code
_entity_poly.pdbx_strand_id
1 'polypeptide(L)'
;CRDKVLEVVKATRDHKNFVFVGDGPNYSTALFGAAKLLEAAGSHAMGQDTEEWAHLQYFANADTDTPTFVISPAGRGHNRVAEILEPMNRVGRYSVGIVPEGDDVVGPNVDVVLPVVGNVPEIFSPMIYPVATELFAAYFADEIGETFFRGFEGVYDDDDANTIKTSTILSRNDMSGSA
;
A
#
# COMPACT_ATOMS: atom_id res chain seq x y z
N CYS A 1 -0.87 11.17 -12.69
CA CYS A 1 -0.61 10.09 -11.72
C CYS A 1 0.26 8.98 -12.31
N ARG A 2 -0.10 8.39 -13.47
CA ARG A 2 0.60 7.23 -14.07
C ARG A 2 2.11 7.40 -14.15
N ASP A 3 2.60 8.49 -14.72
CA ASP A 3 4.05 8.69 -14.94
C ASP A 3 4.82 8.77 -13.61
N LYS A 4 4.20 9.37 -12.59
CA LYS A 4 4.75 9.39 -11.23
C LYS A 4 4.77 8.01 -10.57
N VAL A 5 3.74 7.20 -10.79
CA VAL A 5 3.74 5.80 -10.31
C VAL A 5 4.87 5.01 -10.98
N LEU A 6 5.07 5.16 -12.30
CA LEU A 6 6.18 4.51 -13.00
C LEU A 6 7.56 4.99 -12.55
N GLU A 7 7.70 6.26 -12.15
CA GLU A 7 8.91 6.79 -11.52
C GLU A 7 9.21 6.03 -10.20
N VAL A 8 8.21 5.92 -9.32
CA VAL A 8 8.33 5.18 -8.05
C VAL A 8 8.65 3.70 -8.29
N VAL A 9 7.97 3.06 -9.23
CA VAL A 9 8.21 1.65 -9.60
C VAL A 9 9.68 1.44 -9.98
N LYS A 10 10.23 2.26 -10.87
CA LYS A 10 11.63 2.17 -11.29
C LYS A 10 12.61 2.42 -10.15
N ALA A 11 12.31 3.38 -9.27
CA ALA A 11 13.14 3.69 -8.12
C ALA A 11 13.16 2.55 -7.08
N THR A 12 12.09 1.76 -7.01
CA THR A 12 11.90 0.75 -5.96
C THR A 12 11.98 -0.70 -6.45
N ARG A 13 12.25 -0.95 -7.73
CA ARG A 13 12.19 -2.28 -8.35
C ARG A 13 13.07 -3.36 -7.69
N ASP A 14 14.16 -2.94 -7.07
CA ASP A 14 15.10 -3.86 -6.43
C ASP A 14 14.77 -4.13 -4.95
N HIS A 15 13.77 -3.42 -4.39
CA HIS A 15 13.30 -3.61 -3.03
C HIS A 15 12.35 -4.80 -2.92
N LYS A 16 12.42 -5.48 -1.77
CA LYS A 16 11.58 -6.65 -1.46
C LYS A 16 10.62 -6.40 -0.31
N ASN A 17 10.85 -5.34 0.44
CA ASN A 17 10.07 -4.95 1.60
C ASN A 17 9.47 -3.56 1.38
N PHE A 18 8.20 -3.39 1.73
CA PHE A 18 7.45 -2.16 1.55
C PHE A 18 6.60 -1.87 2.77
N VAL A 19 6.40 -0.61 3.08
CA VAL A 19 5.52 -0.17 4.15
C VAL A 19 4.49 0.80 3.60
N PHE A 20 3.24 0.59 3.96
CA PHE A 20 2.13 1.49 3.67
C PHE A 20 1.60 2.06 4.98
N VAL A 21 1.45 3.35 5.06
CA VAL A 21 1.09 4.08 6.29
C VAL A 21 -0.15 4.91 6.05
N GLY A 22 -1.10 4.85 6.93
CA GLY A 22 -2.32 5.66 6.88
C GLY A 22 -3.04 5.64 8.21
N ASP A 23 -3.72 6.72 8.54
CA ASP A 23 -4.46 6.86 9.78
C ASP A 23 -5.98 6.90 9.56
N GLY A 24 -6.73 6.78 10.64
CA GLY A 24 -8.18 6.85 10.61
C GLY A 24 -8.77 5.92 9.53
N PRO A 25 -9.63 6.43 8.63
CA PRO A 25 -10.20 5.59 7.57
C PRO A 25 -9.13 5.06 6.59
N ASN A 26 -7.99 5.74 6.44
CA ASN A 26 -6.92 5.33 5.53
C ASN A 26 -5.95 4.29 6.10
N TYR A 27 -6.10 3.91 7.35
CA TYR A 27 -5.45 2.69 7.82
C TYR A 27 -5.92 1.47 7.01
N SER A 28 -7.21 1.42 6.66
CA SER A 28 -7.72 0.38 5.75
C SER A 28 -7.11 0.46 4.35
N THR A 29 -6.83 1.67 3.84
CA THR A 29 -6.14 1.88 2.56
C THR A 29 -4.68 1.39 2.63
N ALA A 30 -4.00 1.62 3.74
CA ALA A 30 -2.64 1.12 3.96
C ALA A 30 -2.59 -0.41 3.97
N LEU A 31 -3.50 -1.05 4.70
CA LEU A 31 -3.64 -2.52 4.70
C LEU A 31 -3.95 -3.06 3.30
N PHE A 32 -4.85 -2.40 2.59
CA PHE A 32 -5.23 -2.78 1.22
C PHE A 32 -4.05 -2.64 0.25
N GLY A 33 -3.31 -1.54 0.29
CA GLY A 33 -2.13 -1.33 -0.56
C GLY A 33 -1.06 -2.40 -0.33
N ALA A 34 -0.79 -2.73 0.93
CA ALA A 34 0.13 -3.81 1.29
C ALA A 34 -0.35 -5.17 0.76
N ALA A 35 -1.65 -5.47 0.93
CA ALA A 35 -2.23 -6.70 0.41
C ALA A 35 -2.15 -6.79 -1.11
N LYS A 36 -2.43 -5.71 -1.83
CA LYS A 36 -2.35 -5.68 -3.31
C LYS A 36 -0.93 -5.89 -3.82
N LEU A 37 0.07 -5.31 -3.17
CA LEU A 37 1.46 -5.54 -3.56
C LEU A 37 1.90 -6.99 -3.30
N LEU A 38 1.54 -7.53 -2.14
CA LEU A 38 1.81 -8.94 -1.82
C LEU A 38 1.14 -9.89 -2.82
N GLU A 39 -0.12 -9.61 -3.16
CA GLU A 39 -0.92 -10.40 -4.11
C GLU A 39 -0.34 -10.33 -5.53
N ALA A 40 -0.05 -9.13 -6.02
CA ALA A 40 0.39 -8.93 -7.40
C ALA A 40 1.86 -9.34 -7.62
N ALA A 41 2.76 -8.96 -6.71
CA ALA A 41 4.21 -9.05 -6.90
C ALA A 41 4.91 -10.06 -5.99
N GLY A 42 4.22 -10.63 -4.99
CA GLY A 42 4.85 -11.51 -4.01
C GLY A 42 5.84 -10.81 -3.07
N SER A 43 6.00 -9.50 -3.19
CA SER A 43 6.89 -8.71 -2.35
C SER A 43 6.31 -8.54 -0.96
N HIS A 44 7.17 -8.63 0.06
CA HIS A 44 6.70 -8.43 1.44
C HIS A 44 6.24 -6.99 1.65
N ALA A 45 5.03 -6.83 2.14
CA ALA A 45 4.45 -5.52 2.39
C ALA A 45 3.66 -5.51 3.70
N MET A 46 3.72 -4.38 4.39
CA MET A 46 3.03 -4.16 5.67
C MET A 46 2.20 -2.89 5.59
N GLY A 47 0.93 -2.99 5.98
CA GLY A 47 0.07 -1.84 6.24
C GLY A 47 0.13 -1.46 7.71
N GLN A 48 0.27 -0.18 8.02
CA GLN A 48 0.46 0.29 9.39
C GLN A 48 -0.29 1.60 9.65
N ASP A 49 -0.77 1.79 10.88
CA ASP A 49 -1.25 3.07 11.33
C ASP A 49 -0.10 4.08 11.40
N THR A 50 -0.39 5.34 11.14
CA THR A 50 0.60 6.42 11.13
C THR A 50 1.36 6.52 12.45
N GLU A 51 0.67 6.46 13.58
CA GLU A 51 1.30 6.54 14.89
C GLU A 51 2.15 5.30 15.20
N GLU A 52 1.67 4.13 14.81
CA GLU A 52 2.40 2.86 14.97
C GLU A 52 3.68 2.79 14.13
N TRP A 53 3.75 3.53 13.02
CA TRP A 53 5.00 3.66 12.28
C TRP A 53 6.13 4.21 13.18
N ALA A 54 5.84 5.26 13.96
CA ALA A 54 6.80 5.87 14.87
C ALA A 54 7.22 4.95 16.04
N HIS A 55 6.35 4.00 16.40
CA HIS A 55 6.61 3.07 17.51
C HIS A 55 7.26 1.75 17.06
N LEU A 56 7.13 1.37 15.80
CA LEU A 56 7.62 0.08 15.29
C LEU A 56 8.63 0.27 14.15
N GLN A 57 8.23 0.87 13.05
CA GLN A 57 9.07 0.98 11.85
C GLN A 57 10.25 1.93 12.02
N TYR A 58 10.13 2.93 12.86
CA TYR A 58 11.24 3.81 13.22
C TYR A 58 12.45 3.04 13.77
N PHE A 59 12.20 1.96 14.49
CA PHE A 59 13.23 1.12 15.12
C PHE A 59 13.72 -0.04 14.23
N ALA A 60 13.08 -0.26 13.08
CA ALA A 60 13.55 -1.29 12.15
C ALA A 60 14.87 -0.83 11.51
N ASN A 61 15.93 -1.57 11.76
CA ASN A 61 17.30 -1.24 11.36
C ASN A 61 17.79 -2.00 10.13
N ALA A 62 16.97 -2.89 9.59
CA ALA A 62 17.21 -3.54 8.31
C ALA A 62 16.60 -2.69 7.20
N ASP A 63 17.33 -2.53 6.10
CA ASP A 63 16.86 -1.84 4.89
C ASP A 63 16.32 -0.44 5.22
N THR A 64 17.20 0.46 5.66
CA THR A 64 16.83 1.82 6.07
C THR A 64 16.12 2.61 4.98
N ASP A 65 16.39 2.31 3.71
CA ASP A 65 15.78 2.87 2.51
C ASP A 65 14.46 2.21 2.09
N THR A 66 13.87 1.36 2.94
CA THR A 66 12.59 0.69 2.66
C THR A 66 11.54 1.68 2.15
N PRO A 67 10.97 1.47 0.95
CA PRO A 67 9.94 2.33 0.40
C PRO A 67 8.73 2.40 1.33
N THR A 68 8.36 3.60 1.71
CA THR A 68 7.27 3.86 2.65
C THR A 68 6.24 4.78 2.00
N PHE A 69 5.07 4.24 1.72
CA PHE A 69 3.93 4.97 1.16
C PHE A 69 3.11 5.58 2.27
N VAL A 70 2.95 6.88 2.25
CA VAL A 70 2.21 7.65 3.24
C VAL A 70 0.91 8.14 2.62
N ILE A 71 -0.22 7.63 3.12
CA ILE A 71 -1.56 7.91 2.60
C ILE A 71 -2.21 8.94 3.51
N SER A 72 -2.31 10.17 3.04
CA SER A 72 -2.78 11.28 3.86
C SER A 72 -3.70 12.23 3.08
N PRO A 73 -5.02 12.01 3.13
CA PRO A 73 -5.97 13.02 2.71
C PRO A 73 -5.87 14.22 3.64
N ALA A 74 -6.33 15.39 3.19
CA ALA A 74 -6.41 16.59 4.04
C ALA A 74 -7.45 16.39 5.15
N GLY A 75 -7.12 15.62 6.17
CA GLY A 75 -7.96 15.23 7.29
C GLY A 75 -7.35 15.55 8.64
N ARG A 76 -7.86 14.90 9.68
CA ARG A 76 -7.45 15.18 11.08
C ARG A 76 -5.99 14.84 11.36
N GLY A 77 -5.50 13.75 10.78
CA GLY A 77 -4.13 13.27 10.98
C GLY A 77 -3.07 13.95 10.11
N HIS A 78 -3.47 14.80 9.17
CA HIS A 78 -2.61 15.32 8.12
C HIS A 78 -1.33 16.01 8.65
N ASN A 79 -1.47 16.89 9.65
CA ASN A 79 -0.32 17.55 10.28
C ASN A 79 0.56 16.54 11.03
N ARG A 80 -0.04 15.52 11.66
CA ARG A 80 0.71 14.47 12.35
C ARG A 80 1.54 13.63 11.40
N VAL A 81 1.01 13.36 10.21
CA VAL A 81 1.77 12.70 9.14
C VAL A 81 3.02 13.52 8.77
N ALA A 82 2.89 14.84 8.61
CA ALA A 82 4.04 15.70 8.32
C ALA A 82 5.11 15.66 9.44
N GLU A 83 4.69 15.62 10.71
CA GLU A 83 5.61 15.47 11.84
C GLU A 83 6.38 14.13 11.80
N ILE A 84 5.73 13.04 11.41
CA ILE A 84 6.35 11.71 11.33
C ILE A 84 7.30 11.60 10.15
N LEU A 85 7.11 12.36 9.09
CA LEU A 85 8.03 12.38 7.96
C LEU A 85 9.43 12.88 8.32
N GLU A 86 9.57 13.76 9.30
CA GLU A 86 10.91 14.20 9.75
C GLU A 86 11.77 13.03 10.25
N PRO A 87 11.35 12.22 11.24
CA PRO A 87 12.12 11.04 11.63
C PRO A 87 12.19 9.97 10.53
N MET A 88 11.17 9.85 9.68
CA MET A 88 11.16 8.92 8.55
C MET A 88 12.30 9.23 7.56
N ASN A 89 12.44 10.49 7.18
CA ASN A 89 13.52 10.95 6.30
C ASN A 89 14.89 10.85 6.99
N ARG A 90 14.95 11.12 8.29
CA ARG A 90 16.19 11.02 9.07
C ARG A 90 16.76 9.61 9.11
N VAL A 91 15.92 8.59 9.19
CA VAL A 91 16.36 7.18 9.15
C VAL A 91 16.61 6.68 7.72
N GLY A 92 16.33 7.49 6.70
CA GLY A 92 16.66 7.20 5.30
C GLY A 92 15.59 6.44 4.51
N ARG A 93 14.31 6.49 4.94
CA ARG A 93 13.22 5.88 4.17
C ARG A 93 13.03 6.59 2.83
N TYR A 94 12.79 5.82 1.77
CA TYR A 94 12.30 6.38 0.51
C TYR A 94 10.79 6.60 0.64
N SER A 95 10.38 7.86 0.76
CA SER A 95 9.02 8.24 1.12
C SER A 95 8.18 8.64 -0.10
N VAL A 96 6.97 8.05 -0.21
CA VAL A 96 6.01 8.32 -1.29
C VAL A 96 4.70 8.82 -0.68
N GLY A 97 4.35 10.08 -0.94
CA GLY A 97 3.10 10.67 -0.44
C GLY A 97 1.92 10.47 -1.40
N ILE A 98 0.87 9.81 -0.97
CA ILE A 98 -0.42 9.77 -1.66
C ILE A 98 -1.30 10.82 -0.97
N VAL A 99 -1.33 12.01 -1.55
CA VAL A 99 -1.89 13.23 -0.94
C VAL A 99 -2.75 14.00 -1.95
N PRO A 100 -3.56 14.97 -1.51
CA PRO A 100 -4.30 15.84 -2.43
C PRO A 100 -3.35 16.55 -3.41
N GLU A 101 -3.85 16.82 -4.61
CA GLU A 101 -3.12 17.66 -5.56
C GLU A 101 -2.89 19.05 -4.97
N GLY A 102 -1.64 19.51 -5.02
CA GLY A 102 -1.25 20.81 -4.47
C GLY A 102 -1.09 20.83 -2.95
N ASP A 103 -0.99 19.66 -2.32
CA ASP A 103 -0.73 19.55 -0.88
C ASP A 103 0.59 20.26 -0.52
N ASP A 104 0.50 21.16 0.47
CA ASP A 104 1.60 21.99 0.96
C ASP A 104 2.09 21.61 2.37
N VAL A 105 1.52 20.57 2.96
CA VAL A 105 1.85 20.11 4.32
C VAL A 105 2.68 18.83 4.30
N VAL A 106 2.19 17.80 3.68
CA VAL A 106 2.87 16.49 3.56
C VAL A 106 3.73 16.43 2.31
N GLY A 107 3.20 16.92 1.19
CA GLY A 107 3.86 16.88 -0.12
C GLY A 107 5.28 17.40 -0.16
N PRO A 108 5.63 18.54 0.46
CA PRO A 108 7.00 19.05 0.49
C PRO A 108 8.01 18.20 1.27
N ASN A 109 7.53 17.24 2.07
CA ASN A 109 8.35 16.44 2.98
C ASN A 109 8.55 14.99 2.52
N VAL A 110 8.05 14.60 1.35
CA VAL A 110 8.24 13.28 0.75
C VAL A 110 9.13 13.35 -0.48
N ASP A 111 9.79 12.24 -0.83
CA ASP A 111 10.63 12.16 -2.02
C ASP A 111 9.81 12.24 -3.31
N VAL A 112 8.64 11.60 -3.34
CA VAL A 112 7.74 11.61 -4.50
C VAL A 112 6.29 11.79 -4.05
N VAL A 113 5.58 12.68 -4.75
CA VAL A 113 4.13 12.87 -4.57
C VAL A 113 3.36 12.12 -5.66
N LEU A 114 2.43 11.28 -5.25
CA LEU A 114 1.36 10.71 -6.07
C LEU A 114 0.07 11.51 -5.81
N PRO A 115 -0.24 12.51 -6.63
CA PRO A 115 -1.35 13.41 -6.34
C PRO A 115 -2.70 12.75 -6.59
N VAL A 116 -3.62 12.96 -5.66
CA VAL A 116 -5.04 12.64 -5.80
C VAL A 116 -5.80 13.89 -6.20
N VAL A 117 -6.38 13.86 -7.41
CA VAL A 117 -7.13 14.99 -7.97
C VAL A 117 -8.54 15.05 -7.38
N GLY A 118 -8.97 16.24 -7.02
CA GLY A 118 -10.29 16.51 -6.46
C GLY A 118 -10.30 16.61 -4.94
N ASN A 119 -11.42 17.10 -4.42
CA ASN A 119 -11.62 17.27 -2.97
C ASN A 119 -12.56 16.18 -2.47
N VAL A 120 -11.99 15.21 -1.73
CA VAL A 120 -12.72 14.09 -1.15
C VAL A 120 -12.74 14.23 0.36
N PRO A 121 -13.92 14.28 1.02
CA PRO A 121 -13.97 14.23 2.47
C PRO A 121 -13.23 13.00 3.01
N GLU A 122 -12.48 13.18 4.09
CA GLU A 122 -11.61 12.15 4.69
C GLU A 122 -12.31 10.79 4.84
N ILE A 123 -13.57 10.80 5.31
CA ILE A 123 -14.35 9.57 5.53
C ILE A 123 -14.58 8.75 4.25
N PHE A 124 -14.57 9.39 3.07
CA PHE A 124 -14.75 8.73 1.77
C PHE A 124 -13.43 8.54 1.01
N SER A 125 -12.32 9.03 1.53
CA SER A 125 -11.02 8.90 0.88
C SER A 125 -10.60 7.44 0.60
N PRO A 126 -10.96 6.42 1.43
CA PRO A 126 -10.67 5.02 1.12
C PRO A 126 -11.34 4.48 -0.16
N MET A 127 -12.24 5.24 -0.76
CA MET A 127 -12.82 4.87 -2.07
C MET A 127 -11.97 5.30 -3.26
N ILE A 128 -11.03 6.24 -3.06
CA ILE A 128 -10.26 6.85 -4.17
C ILE A 128 -8.74 6.66 -3.97
N TYR A 129 -8.23 6.82 -2.78
CA TYR A 129 -6.80 6.73 -2.48
C TYR A 129 -6.17 5.37 -2.78
N PRO A 130 -6.89 4.23 -2.67
CA PRO A 130 -6.37 2.92 -3.06
C PRO A 130 -5.95 2.81 -4.51
N VAL A 131 -6.53 3.61 -5.42
CA VAL A 131 -6.19 3.58 -6.85
C VAL A 131 -4.69 3.79 -7.09
N ALA A 132 -4.04 4.66 -6.33
CA ALA A 132 -2.60 4.88 -6.47
C ALA A 132 -1.79 3.63 -6.04
N THR A 133 -2.22 2.94 -4.97
CA THR A 133 -1.56 1.72 -4.50
C THR A 133 -1.80 0.54 -5.43
N GLU A 134 -2.99 0.42 -6.03
CA GLU A 134 -3.30 -0.60 -7.05
C GLU A 134 -2.47 -0.42 -8.31
N LEU A 135 -2.39 0.82 -8.81
CA LEU A 135 -1.55 1.14 -9.97
C LEU A 135 -0.09 0.82 -9.69
N PHE A 136 0.41 1.17 -8.49
CA PHE A 136 1.76 0.83 -8.09
C PHE A 136 1.97 -0.69 -8.09
N ALA A 137 1.11 -1.45 -7.43
CA ALA A 137 1.23 -2.90 -7.35
C ALA A 137 1.21 -3.57 -8.73
N ALA A 138 0.32 -3.12 -9.63
CA ALA A 138 0.23 -3.66 -10.99
C ALA A 138 1.48 -3.36 -11.82
N TYR A 139 1.95 -2.11 -11.84
CA TYR A 139 3.15 -1.74 -12.60
C TYR A 139 4.43 -2.27 -11.98
N PHE A 140 4.47 -2.44 -10.66
CA PHE A 140 5.62 -3.04 -9.99
C PHE A 140 5.75 -4.53 -10.35
N ALA A 141 4.64 -5.28 -10.34
CA ALA A 141 4.63 -6.66 -10.78
C ALA A 141 5.11 -6.82 -12.24
N ASP A 142 4.64 -5.94 -13.14
CA ASP A 142 5.07 -5.91 -14.54
C ASP A 142 6.58 -5.59 -14.67
N GLU A 143 7.08 -4.59 -13.94
CA GLU A 143 8.50 -4.19 -13.96
C GLU A 143 9.46 -5.28 -13.52
N ILE A 144 9.07 -6.06 -12.48
CA ILE A 144 9.90 -7.17 -11.99
C ILE A 144 9.68 -8.48 -12.76
N GLY A 145 8.77 -8.49 -13.73
CA GLY A 145 8.46 -9.66 -14.55
C GLY A 145 7.67 -10.73 -13.80
N GLU A 146 6.91 -10.35 -12.75
CA GLU A 146 6.07 -11.30 -12.01
C GLU A 146 4.85 -11.69 -12.85
N THR A 147 4.60 -12.98 -12.94
CA THR A 147 3.46 -13.51 -13.67
C THR A 147 2.19 -13.53 -12.81
N PHE A 148 1.05 -13.32 -13.43
CA PHE A 148 -0.24 -13.39 -12.76
C PHE A 148 -0.41 -14.74 -12.04
N PHE A 149 -0.71 -14.70 -10.75
CA PHE A 149 -0.78 -15.88 -9.87
C PHE A 149 0.43 -16.83 -10.00
N ARG A 150 1.64 -16.28 -10.20
CA ARG A 150 2.90 -17.05 -10.38
C ARG A 150 2.79 -18.12 -11.47
N GLY A 151 1.97 -17.80 -12.53
CA GLY A 151 1.74 -18.72 -13.65
C GLY A 151 0.94 -19.97 -13.30
N PHE A 152 0.32 -20.04 -12.13
CA PHE A 152 -0.36 -21.24 -11.61
C PHE A 152 0.55 -22.46 -11.55
N GLU A 153 1.82 -22.26 -11.23
CA GLU A 153 2.82 -23.32 -11.17
C GLU A 153 3.23 -23.66 -9.73
N GLY A 154 3.65 -24.88 -9.48
CA GLY A 154 4.17 -25.35 -8.22
C GLY A 154 3.13 -25.28 -7.10
N VAL A 155 3.43 -24.57 -6.02
CA VAL A 155 2.51 -24.42 -4.86
C VAL A 155 1.28 -23.57 -5.18
N TYR A 156 1.26 -22.93 -6.33
CA TYR A 156 0.13 -22.12 -6.83
C TYR A 156 -0.67 -22.85 -7.91
N ASP A 157 -0.36 -24.15 -8.16
CA ASP A 157 -1.14 -24.98 -9.07
C ASP A 157 -2.60 -25.04 -8.65
N ASP A 158 -3.45 -24.94 -9.66
CA ASP A 158 -4.89 -24.75 -9.52
C ASP A 158 -5.61 -25.92 -8.84
N ASP A 159 -5.03 -27.12 -8.88
CA ASP A 159 -5.69 -28.32 -8.42
C ASP A 159 -5.51 -28.59 -6.92
N ASP A 160 -4.40 -28.21 -6.29
CA ASP A 160 -4.10 -28.65 -4.92
C ASP A 160 -3.90 -27.53 -3.87
N ALA A 161 -3.60 -26.30 -4.26
CA ALA A 161 -3.19 -25.26 -3.31
C ALA A 161 -4.06 -23.99 -3.31
N ASN A 162 -5.10 -23.94 -4.11
CA ASN A 162 -5.93 -22.75 -4.22
C ASN A 162 -6.94 -22.69 -3.07
N THR A 163 -6.60 -22.00 -2.00
CA THR A 163 -7.48 -21.80 -0.84
C THR A 163 -8.82 -21.14 -1.20
N ILE A 164 -8.91 -20.45 -2.33
CA ILE A 164 -10.14 -19.83 -2.81
C ILE A 164 -11.09 -20.90 -3.37
N LYS A 165 -10.57 -21.84 -4.16
CA LYS A 165 -11.37 -22.93 -4.75
C LYS A 165 -11.75 -24.00 -3.73
N THR A 166 -10.88 -24.26 -2.76
CA THR A 166 -11.11 -25.24 -1.71
C THR A 166 -11.79 -24.67 -0.46
N SER A 167 -12.25 -23.42 -0.52
CA SER A 167 -12.92 -22.77 0.60
C SER A 167 -14.19 -23.53 0.98
N THR A 168 -14.32 -23.83 2.28
CA THR A 168 -15.52 -24.42 2.89
C THR A 168 -16.56 -23.37 3.31
N ILE A 169 -16.36 -22.10 2.92
CA ILE A 169 -17.37 -21.06 3.17
C ILE A 169 -18.59 -21.36 2.32
N LEU A 170 -19.67 -21.75 2.99
CA LEU A 170 -20.95 -22.04 2.34
C LEU A 170 -21.66 -20.73 2.00
N SER A 171 -22.29 -20.68 0.83
CA SER A 171 -23.20 -19.60 0.51
C SER A 171 -24.43 -19.64 1.42
N ARG A 172 -25.12 -18.50 1.59
CA ARG A 172 -26.35 -18.43 2.38
C ARG A 172 -27.44 -19.40 1.86
N ASN A 173 -27.42 -19.73 0.58
CA ASN A 173 -28.35 -20.68 -0.03
C ASN A 173 -28.04 -22.13 0.36
N ASP A 174 -26.76 -22.44 0.58
CA ASP A 174 -26.33 -23.79 0.98
C ASP A 174 -26.69 -24.09 2.44
N MET A 175 -26.83 -23.05 3.26
CA MET A 175 -27.25 -23.20 4.68
C MET A 175 -28.73 -23.45 4.86
N SER A 176 -29.57 -23.20 3.87
CA SER A 176 -31.03 -23.38 3.96
C SER A 176 -31.49 -24.84 3.70
N GLY A 177 -30.58 -25.72 3.30
CA GLY A 177 -30.86 -27.14 3.01
C GLY A 177 -30.60 -28.13 4.16
N SER A 178 -30.19 -27.67 5.34
CA SER A 178 -29.85 -28.51 6.51
C SER A 178 -30.80 -28.35 7.69
N ALA A 179 -32.09 -28.23 7.42
CA ALA A 179 -33.14 -28.28 8.46
C ALA A 179 -33.97 -29.57 8.33
#